data_ff5b3305a0c85d56c2f25100a92e1abe
#
_entry.id   ff5b3305a0c85d56c2f25100a92e1abe
#
_cell.length_a   1.000
_cell.length_b   1.000
_cell.length_c   1.000
_cell.angle_alpha   90.00
_cell.angle_beta   90.00
_cell.angle_gamma   90.00
#
_symmetry.space_group_name_H-M   'P 1'
#
loop_
_entity.id
_entity.type
_entity.pdbx_description
1 polymer ?
#
loop_
_entity_poly.entity_id
_entity_poly.type
_entity_poly.pdbx_seq_one_letter_code
_entity_poly.pdbx_strand_id
1 'polypeptide(L)'
;MVGAEPVSGAVMVCVGGPPGAPLGQYLVSFDPEAFGGRGWADWSSDRGQALHFEDYAAALDYWRQTSHTRPRRPDGQPNRPLTTFTVTMEPG
;
A
#
# COMPACT_ATOMS: atom_id res chain seq x y z
N MET A 1 -18.20 23.39 16.90
CA MET A 1 -17.65 23.00 16.58
C MET A 1 -17.31 22.38 16.15
N VAL A 2 -17.62 22.66 15.85
CA VAL A 2 -17.22 21.71 15.59
C VAL A 2 -16.10 21.34 15.93
N GLY A 3 -16.01 20.61 16.62
CA GLY A 3 -14.82 20.06 16.98
C GLY A 3 -13.98 19.79 15.79
N ALA A 4 -12.76 19.49 16.00
CA ALA A 4 -11.93 19.01 14.92
C ALA A 4 -12.60 17.80 14.31
N GLU A 5 -12.78 17.81 13.03
CA GLU A 5 -13.24 16.63 12.36
C GLU A 5 -12.24 15.52 12.51
N PRO A 6 -12.68 14.29 12.71
CA PRO A 6 -11.78 13.18 12.65
C PRO A 6 -11.08 13.18 11.30
N VAL A 7 -9.84 12.80 11.30
CA VAL A 7 -9.12 12.61 10.05
C VAL A 7 -9.85 11.55 9.25
N SER A 8 -10.42 11.97 8.13
CA SER A 8 -11.10 11.04 7.22
C SER A 8 -10.15 10.76 6.08
N GLY A 9 -9.69 9.54 6.02
CA GLY A 9 -8.83 9.12 4.96
C GLY A 9 -7.37 9.00 5.35
N ALA A 10 -6.66 8.27 4.55
CA ALA A 10 -5.24 8.02 4.71
C ALA A 10 -4.61 7.82 3.34
N VAL A 11 -3.33 8.13 3.25
CA VAL A 11 -2.50 7.79 2.08
C VAL A 11 -1.32 6.98 2.56
N MET A 12 -0.73 6.20 1.66
CA MET A 12 0.36 5.30 1.97
C MET A 12 1.64 5.84 1.34
N VAL A 13 2.70 5.92 2.14
CA VAL A 13 4.00 6.45 1.72
C VAL A 13 5.05 5.35 1.88
N CYS A 14 5.87 5.14 0.86
CA CYS A 14 6.97 4.19 0.93
C CYS A 14 8.12 4.77 1.74
N VAL A 15 8.57 4.04 2.76
CA VAL A 15 9.71 4.46 3.60
C VAL A 15 10.83 3.43 3.60
N GLY A 16 10.67 2.32 2.92
CA GLY A 16 11.70 1.29 2.82
C GLY A 16 11.33 0.24 1.79
N GLY A 17 12.26 -0.67 1.51
CA GLY A 17 12.02 -1.75 0.56
C GLY A 17 13.33 -2.23 -0.06
N PRO A 18 13.23 -2.99 -1.16
CA PRO A 18 14.41 -3.46 -1.88
C PRO A 18 15.18 -2.29 -2.50
N PRO A 19 16.41 -2.53 -2.97
CA PRO A 19 17.15 -1.49 -3.69
C PRO A 19 16.32 -0.91 -4.84
N GLY A 20 16.29 0.41 -4.94
CA GLY A 20 15.46 1.10 -5.93
C GLY A 20 14.04 1.37 -5.48
N ALA A 21 13.69 1.07 -4.24
CA ALA A 21 12.36 1.37 -3.72
C ALA A 21 12.04 2.88 -3.83
N PRO A 22 10.76 3.22 -4.11
CA PRO A 22 10.36 4.61 -4.33
C PRO A 22 10.18 5.37 -3.02
N LEU A 23 11.27 5.57 -2.28
CA LEU A 23 11.24 6.21 -0.96
C LEU A 23 10.61 7.59 -1.05
N GLY A 24 9.70 7.89 -0.12
CA GLY A 24 9.02 9.18 -0.04
C GLY A 24 7.88 9.36 -1.03
N GLN A 25 7.61 8.37 -1.87
CA GLN A 25 6.52 8.43 -2.83
C GLN A 25 5.24 7.81 -2.28
N TYR A 26 4.12 8.26 -2.83
CA TYR A 26 2.78 7.84 -2.44
C TYR A 26 2.30 6.71 -3.34
N LEU A 27 1.63 5.73 -2.74
CA LEU A 27 0.99 4.66 -3.51
C LEU A 27 -0.16 5.23 -4.33
N VAL A 28 -0.15 4.96 -5.63
CA VAL A 28 -1.20 5.40 -6.57
C VAL A 28 -2.15 4.24 -6.87
N SER A 29 -1.62 3.07 -7.16
CA SER A 29 -2.41 1.88 -7.46
C SER A 29 -1.59 0.63 -7.19
N PHE A 30 -2.28 -0.49 -7.04
CA PHE A 30 -1.63 -1.77 -6.81
C PHE A 30 -2.49 -2.90 -7.36
N ASP A 31 -1.85 -3.81 -8.09
CA ASP A 31 -2.48 -5.02 -8.60
C ASP A 31 -1.75 -6.23 -8.00
N PRO A 32 -2.37 -6.95 -7.05
CA PRO A 32 -1.72 -8.11 -6.42
C PRO A 32 -1.56 -9.29 -7.36
N GLU A 33 -2.30 -9.33 -8.48
CA GLU A 33 -2.27 -10.45 -9.41
C GLU A 33 -1.31 -10.25 -10.57
N ALA A 34 -0.73 -9.05 -10.71
CA ALA A 34 0.20 -8.77 -11.79
C ALA A 34 1.40 -9.73 -11.74
N PHE A 35 1.90 -10.09 -12.91
CA PHE A 35 3.07 -10.97 -13.04
C PHE A 35 2.91 -12.29 -12.29
N GLY A 36 1.73 -12.90 -12.37
CA GLY A 36 1.48 -14.21 -11.77
C GLY A 36 1.46 -14.21 -10.24
N GLY A 37 1.05 -13.11 -9.64
CA GLY A 37 0.94 -12.99 -8.19
C GLY A 37 2.14 -12.32 -7.53
N ARG A 38 3.09 -11.79 -8.31
CA ARG A 38 4.20 -11.00 -7.76
C ARG A 38 3.75 -9.60 -7.37
N GLY A 39 2.68 -9.12 -8.03
CA GLY A 39 2.12 -7.81 -7.78
C GLY A 39 2.86 -6.69 -8.50
N TRP A 40 2.15 -5.62 -8.72
CA TRP A 40 2.71 -4.39 -9.29
C TRP A 40 2.11 -3.18 -8.59
N ALA A 41 2.96 -2.28 -8.12
CA ALA A 41 2.53 -1.06 -7.46
C ALA A 41 3.04 0.15 -8.25
N ASP A 42 2.18 1.14 -8.42
CA ASP A 42 2.54 2.43 -9.00
C ASP A 42 2.66 3.46 -7.89
N TRP A 43 3.70 4.26 -7.95
CA TRP A 43 4.04 5.27 -6.96
C TRP A 43 4.21 6.63 -7.62
N SER A 44 3.95 7.70 -6.88
CA SER A 44 4.12 9.06 -7.36
C SER A 44 4.64 9.96 -6.25
N SER A 45 5.49 10.90 -6.59
CA SER A 45 5.89 11.96 -5.67
C SER A 45 4.80 13.01 -5.48
N ASP A 46 3.77 12.99 -6.32
CA ASP A 46 2.64 13.92 -6.23
C ASP A 46 1.59 13.36 -5.28
N ARG A 47 1.46 13.99 -4.10
CA ARG A 47 0.46 13.59 -3.11
C ARG A 47 -0.97 13.65 -3.68
N GLY A 48 -1.23 14.54 -4.63
CA GLY A 48 -2.54 14.65 -5.28
C GLY A 48 -2.95 13.41 -6.06
N GLN A 49 -1.98 12.56 -6.43
CA GLN A 49 -2.25 11.31 -7.14
C GLN A 49 -2.36 10.11 -6.21
N ALA A 50 -2.16 10.30 -4.91
CA ALA A 50 -2.17 9.21 -3.95
C ALA A 50 -3.53 8.53 -3.88
N LEU A 51 -3.51 7.21 -3.77
CA LEU A 51 -4.72 6.44 -3.49
C LEU A 51 -5.19 6.77 -2.07
N HIS A 52 -6.46 7.15 -1.95
CA HIS A 52 -7.04 7.50 -0.67
C HIS A 52 -7.78 6.31 -0.07
N PHE A 53 -7.52 6.06 1.21
CA PHE A 53 -8.21 5.05 1.99
C PHE A 53 -9.17 5.73 2.96
N GLU A 54 -10.20 5.01 3.35
CA GLU A 54 -11.21 5.52 4.27
C GLU A 54 -10.60 5.90 5.62
N ASP A 55 -9.69 5.06 6.10
CA ASP A 55 -8.99 5.26 7.36
C ASP A 55 -7.69 4.46 7.36
N TYR A 56 -6.93 4.53 8.46
CA TYR A 56 -5.67 3.80 8.59
C TYR A 56 -5.86 2.29 8.58
N ALA A 57 -6.95 1.79 9.16
CA ALA A 57 -7.23 0.36 9.16
C ALA A 57 -7.44 -0.16 7.75
N ALA A 58 -8.19 0.58 6.92
CA ALA A 58 -8.40 0.21 5.52
C ALA A 58 -7.09 0.23 4.74
N ALA A 59 -6.23 1.21 4.98
CA ALA A 59 -4.91 1.28 4.35
C ALA A 59 -4.04 0.10 4.75
N LEU A 60 -4.05 -0.28 6.02
CA LEU A 60 -3.27 -1.42 6.51
C LEU A 60 -3.76 -2.72 5.91
N ASP A 61 -5.07 -2.92 5.82
CA ASP A 61 -5.66 -4.11 5.21
C ASP A 61 -5.28 -4.19 3.72
N TYR A 62 -5.29 -3.06 3.04
CA TYR A 62 -4.88 -2.99 1.64
C TYR A 62 -3.41 -3.39 1.47
N TRP A 63 -2.54 -2.88 2.34
CA TRP A 63 -1.11 -3.21 2.31
C TRP A 63 -0.87 -4.70 2.52
N ARG A 64 -1.68 -5.35 3.35
CA ARG A 64 -1.54 -6.77 3.69
C ARG A 64 -2.31 -7.70 2.77
N GLN A 65 -2.97 -7.19 1.72
CA GLN A 65 -3.81 -8.05 0.88
C GLN A 65 -2.98 -9.16 0.22
N THR A 66 -3.61 -10.31 0.13
CA THR A 66 -3.01 -11.52 -0.44
C THR A 66 -3.38 -11.63 -1.91
N SER A 67 -2.46 -12.14 -2.73
CA SER A 67 -2.81 -12.49 -4.11
C SER A 67 -3.85 -13.61 -4.12
N HIS A 68 -4.89 -13.48 -4.95
CA HIS A 68 -5.88 -14.53 -5.13
C HIS A 68 -5.37 -15.64 -6.02
N THR A 69 -4.57 -15.31 -7.02
CA THR A 69 -4.00 -16.27 -7.96
C THR A 69 -2.93 -17.11 -7.32
N ARG A 70 -2.13 -16.51 -6.46
CA ARG A 70 -1.04 -17.18 -5.77
C ARG A 70 -1.06 -16.78 -4.29
N PRO A 71 -1.99 -17.37 -3.51
CA PRO A 71 -2.20 -16.90 -2.13
C PRO A 71 -1.07 -17.26 -1.17
N ARG A 72 -0.22 -18.22 -1.54
CA ARG A 72 0.91 -18.62 -0.69
C ARG A 72 2.20 -18.61 -1.48
N ARG A 73 3.30 -18.25 -0.79
CA ARG A 73 4.64 -18.34 -1.33
C ARG A 73 5.12 -19.80 -1.26
N PRO A 74 6.23 -20.14 -1.96
CA PRO A 74 6.79 -21.49 -1.90
C PRO A 74 7.12 -21.96 -0.47
N ASP A 75 7.42 -21.03 0.45
CA ASP A 75 7.71 -21.36 1.85
C ASP A 75 6.45 -21.55 2.69
N GLY A 76 5.26 -21.49 2.11
CA GLY A 76 3.99 -21.65 2.81
C GLY A 76 3.45 -20.39 3.47
N GLN A 77 4.18 -19.29 3.46
CA GLN A 77 3.73 -18.03 4.03
C GLN A 77 2.73 -17.34 3.08
N PRO A 78 1.82 -16.52 3.63
CA PRO A 78 0.90 -15.77 2.77
C PRO A 78 1.66 -14.91 1.76
N ASN A 79 1.20 -14.89 0.52
CA ASN A 79 1.75 -14.03 -0.50
C ASN A 79 1.08 -12.66 -0.45
N ARG A 80 1.75 -11.72 0.17
CA ARG A 80 1.31 -10.32 0.33
C ARG A 80 2.29 -9.42 -0.43
N PRO A 81 2.10 -9.26 -1.75
CA PRO A 81 3.14 -8.63 -2.59
C PRO A 81 3.51 -7.21 -2.18
N LEU A 82 2.54 -6.43 -1.69
CA LEU A 82 2.82 -5.04 -1.33
C LEU A 82 3.72 -4.93 -0.09
N THR A 83 3.78 -5.99 0.73
CA THR A 83 4.61 -5.98 1.95
C THR A 83 6.10 -6.07 1.66
N THR A 84 6.51 -6.20 0.40
CA THR A 84 7.90 -6.03 0.03
C THR A 84 8.40 -4.61 0.29
N PHE A 85 7.47 -3.65 0.35
CA PHE A 85 7.76 -2.26 0.70
C PHE A 85 7.36 -2.00 2.15
N THR A 86 8.22 -1.28 2.87
CA THR A 86 7.85 -0.75 4.17
C THR A 86 7.17 0.59 3.95
N VAL A 87 6.00 0.75 4.54
CA VAL A 87 5.18 1.93 4.32
C VAL A 87 4.80 2.59 5.63
N THR A 88 4.47 3.87 5.57
CA THR A 88 3.79 4.57 6.65
C THR A 88 2.48 5.14 6.12
N MET A 89 1.51 5.32 7.01
CA MET A 89 0.23 5.91 6.67
C MET A 89 0.22 7.36 7.15
N GLU A 90 -0.26 8.24 6.28
CA GLU A 90 -0.42 9.66 6.59
C GLU A 90 -1.86 10.06 6.42
N PRO A 91 -2.33 11.11 7.14
CA PRO A 91 -3.67 11.65 6.91
C PRO A 91 -3.84 12.05 5.44
N GLY A 92 -4.95 11.63 4.88
CA GLY A 92 -5.27 11.89 3.48
C GLY A 92 -5.88 13.25 3.19
#